data_439fc13096dafe285f916710e9c7ea85
#
_entry.id   439fc13096dafe285f916710e9c7ea85
#
_cell.length_a   1.000
_cell.length_b   1.000
_cell.length_c   1.000
_cell.angle_alpha   90.00
_cell.angle_beta   90.00
_cell.angle_gamma   90.00
#
_symmetry.space_group_name_H-M   'P 1'
#
loop_
_entity.id
_entity.type
_entity.pdbx_description
1 polymer ?
#
loop_
_entity_poly.entity_id
_entity_poly.type
_entity_poly.pdbx_seq_one_letter_code
_entity_poly.pdbx_strand_id
1 'polypeptide(L)'
;MNEIKTQVLVIGAGPGGYSAAFRCADLGFETTIVERYSTLGGVCLNVGCIPSKALLHVAKVIEEAKHIKNAGIFYEEPKIDIKKVAEYKSGVVKKLTGGLDAMAKMRKVNHIQGYATFLDEHSVEVALTNGEKTKVTFDYCIIA
;
A
#
# COMPACT_ATOMS: atom_id res chain seq x y z
N MET A 1 -19.14 21.68 -5.39
CA MET A 1 -18.25 20.74 -4.69
C MET A 1 -19.03 19.44 -4.55
N ASN A 2 -18.48 18.35 -5.03
CA ASN A 2 -19.11 17.04 -4.82
C ASN A 2 -19.03 16.69 -3.33
N GLU A 3 -20.06 16.03 -2.81
CA GLU A 3 -20.10 15.58 -1.41
C GLU A 3 -20.23 14.05 -1.38
N ILE A 4 -19.41 13.40 -0.57
CA ILE A 4 -19.43 11.96 -0.31
C ILE A 4 -19.71 11.78 1.17
N LYS A 5 -20.64 10.87 1.48
CA LYS A 5 -20.96 10.47 2.85
C LYS A 5 -20.47 9.05 3.07
N THR A 6 -19.85 8.79 4.22
CA THR A 6 -19.37 7.47 4.64
C THR A 6 -19.57 7.32 6.15
N GLN A 7 -19.66 6.10 6.65
CA GLN A 7 -19.71 5.87 8.10
C GLN A 7 -18.32 5.96 8.72
N VAL A 8 -17.33 5.36 8.06
CA VAL A 8 -15.95 5.39 8.54
C VAL A 8 -15.05 5.98 7.46
N LEU A 9 -14.37 7.06 7.79
CA LEU A 9 -13.30 7.63 6.99
C LEU A 9 -11.94 7.15 7.54
N VAL A 10 -11.08 6.64 6.66
CA VAL A 10 -9.69 6.32 6.99
C VAL A 10 -8.78 7.24 6.19
N ILE A 11 -7.93 8.00 6.88
CA ILE A 11 -6.95 8.90 6.24
C ILE A 11 -5.59 8.24 6.29
N GLY A 12 -5.05 7.94 5.11
CA GLY A 12 -3.81 7.20 4.92
C GLY A 12 -4.05 5.72 4.60
N ALA A 13 -3.32 5.20 3.60
CA ALA A 13 -3.45 3.83 3.12
C ALA A 13 -2.18 2.98 3.37
N GLY A 14 -1.40 3.33 4.38
CA GLY A 14 -0.32 2.49 4.90
C GLY A 14 -0.86 1.22 5.56
N PRO A 15 -0.01 0.35 6.14
CA PRO A 15 -0.42 -0.91 6.76
C PRO A 15 -1.49 -0.75 7.86
N GLY A 16 -1.43 0.31 8.65
CA GLY A 16 -2.46 0.63 9.63
C GLY A 16 -3.78 1.01 8.96
N GLY A 17 -3.73 1.88 7.96
CA GLY A 17 -4.90 2.43 7.29
C GLY A 17 -5.69 1.39 6.49
N TYR A 18 -5.06 0.67 5.57
CA TYR A 18 -5.79 -0.35 4.80
C TYR A 18 -6.28 -1.50 5.69
N SER A 19 -5.54 -1.88 6.73
CA SER A 19 -5.98 -2.91 7.67
C SER A 19 -7.22 -2.47 8.43
N ALA A 20 -7.25 -1.23 8.93
CA ALA A 20 -8.40 -0.66 9.60
C ALA A 20 -9.61 -0.55 8.64
N ALA A 21 -9.40 -0.02 7.43
CA ALA A 21 -10.46 0.13 6.43
C ALA A 21 -11.09 -1.23 6.06
N PHE A 22 -10.27 -2.25 5.82
CA PHE A 22 -10.77 -3.59 5.49
C PHE A 22 -11.53 -4.19 6.67
N ARG A 23 -11.05 -4.01 7.89
CA ARG A 23 -11.75 -4.50 9.08
C ARG A 23 -13.09 -3.78 9.30
N CYS A 24 -13.16 -2.47 9.12
CA CYS A 24 -14.42 -1.73 9.19
C CYS A 24 -15.43 -2.23 8.15
N ALA A 25 -14.98 -2.42 6.91
CA ALA A 25 -15.84 -2.97 5.86
C ALA A 25 -16.30 -4.41 6.15
N ASP A 26 -15.43 -5.27 6.69
CA ASP A 26 -15.78 -6.64 7.10
C ASP A 26 -16.80 -6.66 8.26
N LEU A 27 -16.85 -5.59 9.07
CA LEU A 27 -17.86 -5.38 10.12
C LEU A 27 -19.18 -4.76 9.60
N GLY A 28 -19.25 -4.47 8.31
CA GLY A 28 -20.46 -3.95 7.67
C GLY A 28 -20.56 -2.43 7.61
N PHE A 29 -19.50 -1.69 7.97
CA PHE A 29 -19.49 -0.24 7.85
C PHE A 29 -19.20 0.19 6.40
N GLU A 30 -19.96 1.19 5.93
CA GLU A 30 -19.61 1.91 4.71
C GLU A 30 -18.30 2.69 4.95
N THR A 31 -17.24 2.29 4.24
CA THR A 31 -15.88 2.75 4.53
C THR A 31 -15.24 3.41 3.31
N THR A 32 -14.67 4.58 3.54
CA THR A 32 -13.89 5.33 2.55
C THR A 32 -12.46 5.50 3.06
N ILE A 33 -11.48 5.26 2.19
CA ILE A 33 -10.06 5.53 2.45
C ILE A 33 -9.60 6.69 1.56
N VAL A 34 -8.90 7.64 2.15
CA VAL A 34 -8.26 8.75 1.42
C VAL A 34 -6.75 8.56 1.46
N GLU A 35 -6.13 8.54 0.29
CA GLU A 35 -4.68 8.39 0.15
C GLU A 35 -4.15 9.39 -0.89
N ARG A 36 -3.07 10.09 -0.54
CA ARG A 36 -2.45 11.07 -1.44
C ARG A 36 -1.74 10.44 -2.65
N TYR A 37 -1.23 9.23 -2.49
CA TYR A 37 -0.56 8.50 -3.56
C TYR A 37 -1.56 7.67 -4.39
N SER A 38 -1.15 7.27 -5.59
CA SER A 38 -2.00 6.53 -6.53
C SER A 38 -2.23 5.06 -6.15
N THR A 39 -1.47 4.54 -5.19
CA THR A 39 -1.53 3.13 -4.78
C THR A 39 -1.72 3.01 -3.28
N LEU A 40 -2.47 2.00 -2.86
CA LEU A 40 -2.54 1.59 -1.47
C LEU A 40 -1.22 0.95 -1.02
N GLY A 41 -1.01 0.86 0.29
CA GLY A 41 0.15 0.18 0.88
C GLY A 41 1.15 1.12 1.56
N GLY A 42 1.04 2.43 1.33
CA GLY A 42 1.90 3.44 1.96
C GLY A 42 3.38 3.24 1.67
N VAL A 43 4.23 3.81 2.51
CA VAL A 43 5.69 3.69 2.43
C VAL A 43 6.14 2.23 2.50
N CYS A 44 5.53 1.43 3.38
CA CYS A 44 5.94 0.04 3.59
C CYS A 44 5.93 -0.78 2.30
N LEU A 45 4.80 -0.80 1.57
CA LEU A 45 4.69 -1.61 0.36
C LEU A 45 5.41 -1.00 -0.84
N ASN A 46 5.32 0.31 -0.99
CA ASN A 46 5.78 0.97 -2.21
C ASN A 46 7.29 1.25 -2.24
N VAL A 47 7.87 1.68 -1.13
CA VAL A 47 9.26 2.16 -1.09
C VAL A 47 10.06 1.70 0.13
N GLY A 48 9.47 0.92 1.02
CA GLY A 48 10.06 0.51 2.30
C GLY A 48 10.24 -0.99 2.45
N CYS A 49 9.40 -1.60 3.29
CA CYS A 49 9.53 -2.99 3.74
C CYS A 49 9.57 -4.01 2.59
N ILE A 50 8.68 -3.86 1.62
CA ILE A 50 8.54 -4.85 0.55
C ILE A 50 9.71 -4.80 -0.45
N PRO A 51 10.06 -3.64 -1.05
CA PRO A 51 11.21 -3.60 -1.95
C PRO A 51 12.52 -3.97 -1.24
N SER A 52 12.73 -3.56 0.00
CA SER A 52 13.95 -3.91 0.74
C SER A 52 14.04 -5.40 1.01
N LYS A 53 12.96 -6.05 1.46
CA LYS A 53 12.94 -7.49 1.70
C LYS A 53 13.08 -8.31 0.43
N ALA A 54 12.52 -7.84 -0.69
CA ALA A 54 12.71 -8.49 -1.99
C ALA A 54 14.20 -8.50 -2.39
N LEU A 55 14.90 -7.38 -2.22
CA LEU A 55 16.33 -7.29 -2.51
C LEU A 55 17.21 -8.07 -1.51
N LEU A 56 16.86 -8.03 -0.23
CA LEU A 56 17.56 -8.82 0.79
C LEU A 56 17.42 -10.33 0.55
N HIS A 57 16.26 -10.78 0.05
CA HIS A 57 16.07 -12.18 -0.34
C HIS A 57 17.05 -12.58 -1.47
N VAL A 58 17.20 -11.74 -2.49
CA VAL A 58 18.15 -11.98 -3.59
C VAL A 58 19.59 -12.07 -3.04
N ALA A 59 19.98 -11.12 -2.18
CA ALA A 59 21.29 -11.13 -1.55
C ALA A 59 21.52 -12.38 -0.69
N LYS A 60 20.50 -12.80 0.07
CA LYS A 60 20.55 -14.00 0.91
C LYS A 60 20.80 -15.26 0.09
N VAL A 61 20.13 -15.44 -1.06
CA VAL A 61 20.35 -16.59 -1.95
C VAL A 61 21.80 -16.66 -2.44
N ILE A 62 22.39 -15.52 -2.80
CA ILE A 62 23.81 -15.45 -3.22
C ILE A 62 24.72 -15.86 -2.06
N GLU A 63 24.45 -15.37 -0.86
CA GLU A 63 25.25 -15.65 0.32
C GLU A 63 25.14 -17.13 0.73
N GLU A 64 23.94 -17.71 0.72
CA GLU A 64 23.72 -19.13 0.99
C GLU A 64 24.46 -20.02 -0.02
N ALA A 65 24.45 -19.67 -1.31
CA ALA A 65 25.19 -20.39 -2.34
C ALA A 65 26.70 -20.36 -2.10
N LYS A 66 27.25 -19.26 -1.54
CA LYS A 66 28.68 -19.19 -1.17
C LYS A 66 29.00 -20.07 0.04
N HIS A 67 28.10 -20.13 1.01
CA HIS A 67 28.36 -20.88 2.25
C HIS A 67 28.21 -22.39 2.07
N ILE A 68 27.37 -22.88 1.14
CA ILE A 68 27.11 -24.32 0.97
C ILE A 68 28.35 -25.09 0.48
N LYS A 69 29.40 -24.39 0.01
CA LYS A 69 30.69 -25.02 -0.31
C LYS A 69 31.29 -25.83 0.84
N ASN A 70 30.99 -25.45 2.09
CA ASN A 70 31.44 -26.17 3.27
C ASN A 70 30.84 -27.59 3.40
N ALA A 71 29.68 -27.80 2.74
CA ALA A 71 29.03 -29.10 2.60
C ALA A 71 29.40 -29.85 1.32
N GLY A 72 30.42 -29.38 0.58
CA GLY A 72 30.93 -30.02 -0.63
C GLY A 72 30.14 -29.66 -1.91
N ILE A 73 29.27 -28.64 -1.88
CA ILE A 73 28.52 -28.19 -3.06
C ILE A 73 29.14 -26.86 -3.54
N PHE A 74 29.56 -26.83 -4.78
CA PHE A 74 30.29 -25.69 -5.37
C PHE A 74 29.45 -25.05 -6.48
N TYR A 75 29.23 -23.75 -6.37
CA TYR A 75 28.61 -22.92 -7.40
C TYR A 75 29.68 -21.95 -7.97
N GLU A 76 29.55 -21.66 -9.27
CA GLU A 76 30.33 -20.58 -9.89
C GLU A 76 29.81 -19.20 -9.38
N GLU A 77 30.66 -18.17 -9.52
CA GLU A 77 30.27 -16.80 -9.19
C GLU A 77 29.09 -16.36 -10.06
N PRO A 78 28.05 -15.76 -9.46
CA PRO A 78 26.85 -15.40 -10.20
C PRO A 78 27.10 -14.24 -11.17
N LYS A 79 26.53 -14.33 -12.37
CA LYS A 79 26.38 -13.17 -13.25
C LYS A 79 25.14 -12.38 -12.83
N ILE A 80 25.32 -11.12 -12.45
CA ILE A 80 24.23 -10.27 -11.95
C ILE A 80 23.79 -9.30 -13.03
N ASP A 81 22.52 -9.41 -13.43
CA ASP A 81 21.83 -8.41 -14.27
C ASP A 81 21.01 -7.48 -13.36
N ILE A 82 21.59 -6.31 -13.09
CA ILE A 82 20.98 -5.34 -12.15
C ILE A 82 19.62 -4.83 -12.63
N LYS A 83 19.36 -4.79 -13.96
CA LYS A 83 18.07 -4.38 -14.51
C LYS A 83 16.99 -5.40 -14.16
N LYS A 84 17.30 -6.69 -14.34
CA LYS A 84 16.36 -7.78 -13.97
C LYS A 84 16.14 -7.85 -12.46
N VAL A 85 17.13 -7.57 -11.63
CA VAL A 85 16.96 -7.46 -10.17
C VAL A 85 15.99 -6.31 -9.83
N ALA A 86 16.12 -5.16 -10.47
CA ALA A 86 15.22 -4.04 -10.27
C ALA A 86 13.78 -4.34 -10.76
N GLU A 87 13.64 -5.03 -11.89
CA GLU A 87 12.35 -5.49 -12.42
C GLU A 87 11.68 -6.49 -11.47
N TYR A 88 12.44 -7.46 -10.97
CA TYR A 88 11.95 -8.42 -9.96
C TYR A 88 11.41 -7.70 -8.73
N LYS A 89 12.20 -6.80 -8.13
CA LYS A 89 11.76 -5.98 -6.99
C LYS A 89 10.46 -5.22 -7.30
N SER A 90 10.39 -4.57 -8.46
CA SER A 90 9.21 -3.80 -8.88
C SER A 90 8.00 -4.70 -9.13
N GLY A 91 8.21 -5.89 -9.66
CA GLY A 91 7.16 -6.90 -9.84
C GLY A 91 6.56 -7.37 -8.51
N VAL A 92 7.39 -7.59 -7.48
CA VAL A 92 6.91 -7.94 -6.13
C VAL A 92 6.04 -6.83 -5.56
N VAL A 93 6.49 -5.57 -5.62
CA VAL A 93 5.72 -4.42 -5.16
C VAL A 93 4.37 -4.32 -5.89
N LYS A 94 4.38 -4.39 -7.22
CA LYS A 94 3.16 -4.31 -8.04
C LYS A 94 2.16 -5.43 -7.73
N LYS A 95 2.66 -6.64 -7.50
CA LYS A 95 1.80 -7.78 -7.13
C LYS A 95 1.09 -7.55 -5.81
N LEU A 96 1.80 -7.04 -4.80
CA LEU A 96 1.23 -6.84 -3.46
C LEU A 96 0.30 -5.62 -3.41
N THR A 97 0.66 -4.50 -4.02
CA THR A 97 -0.22 -3.33 -4.09
C THR A 97 -1.49 -3.62 -4.90
N GLY A 98 -1.36 -4.34 -6.02
CA GLY A 98 -2.53 -4.80 -6.79
C GLY A 98 -3.42 -5.76 -6.00
N GLY A 99 -2.85 -6.56 -5.10
CA GLY A 99 -3.62 -7.38 -4.16
C GLY A 99 -4.45 -6.55 -3.19
N LEU A 100 -3.90 -5.44 -2.68
CA LEU A 100 -4.65 -4.51 -1.82
C LEU A 100 -5.81 -3.85 -2.57
N ASP A 101 -5.59 -3.42 -3.81
CA ASP A 101 -6.65 -2.84 -4.65
C ASP A 101 -7.78 -3.84 -4.89
N ALA A 102 -7.44 -5.10 -5.17
CA ALA A 102 -8.43 -6.16 -5.32
C ALA A 102 -9.21 -6.42 -4.03
N MET A 103 -8.53 -6.43 -2.88
CA MET A 103 -9.17 -6.58 -1.57
C MET A 103 -10.09 -5.41 -1.22
N ALA A 104 -9.70 -4.18 -1.52
CA ALA A 104 -10.53 -2.99 -1.33
C ALA A 104 -11.81 -3.07 -2.17
N LYS A 105 -11.69 -3.43 -3.46
CA LYS A 105 -12.83 -3.61 -4.36
C LYS A 105 -13.78 -4.70 -3.87
N MET A 106 -13.24 -5.85 -3.45
CA MET A 106 -14.03 -6.97 -2.95
C MET A 106 -14.87 -6.60 -1.72
N ARG A 107 -14.32 -5.74 -0.84
CA ARG A 107 -14.97 -5.23 0.37
C ARG A 107 -15.79 -3.96 0.13
N LYS A 108 -15.83 -3.47 -1.10
CA LYS A 108 -16.51 -2.22 -1.45
C LYS A 108 -15.99 -1.01 -0.66
N VAL A 109 -14.72 -1.03 -0.29
CA VAL A 109 -14.06 0.12 0.30
C VAL A 109 -13.86 1.15 -0.80
N ASN A 110 -14.42 2.35 -0.61
CA ASN A 110 -14.22 3.46 -1.53
C ASN A 110 -12.82 4.04 -1.35
N HIS A 111 -12.07 4.21 -2.45
CA HIS A 111 -10.74 4.80 -2.43
C HIS A 111 -10.75 6.13 -3.16
N ILE A 112 -10.36 7.19 -2.46
CA ILE A 112 -10.24 8.55 -3.01
C ILE A 112 -8.76 8.93 -3.00
N GLN A 113 -8.21 9.20 -4.18
CA GLN A 113 -6.86 9.73 -4.28
C GLN A 113 -6.87 11.24 -4.08
N GLY A 114 -6.23 11.71 -3.01
CA GLY A 114 -6.17 13.12 -2.69
C GLY A 114 -5.58 13.40 -1.32
N TYR A 115 -5.49 14.66 -0.99
CA TYR A 115 -5.00 15.14 0.29
C TYR A 115 -6.16 15.64 1.15
N ALA A 116 -6.39 15.00 2.30
CA ALA A 116 -7.46 15.36 3.23
C ALA A 116 -7.05 16.47 4.19
N THR A 117 -7.91 17.45 4.36
CA THR A 117 -7.79 18.51 5.37
C THR A 117 -9.10 18.59 6.16
N PHE A 118 -9.03 18.54 7.49
CA PHE A 118 -10.22 18.66 8.32
C PHE A 118 -10.88 20.03 8.16
N LEU A 119 -12.19 20.03 8.00
CA LEU A 119 -13.03 21.22 8.03
C LEU A 119 -13.67 21.39 9.43
N ASP A 120 -14.09 20.27 10.00
CA ASP A 120 -14.67 20.14 11.33
C ASP A 120 -14.48 18.72 11.88
N GLU A 121 -15.11 18.38 13.00
CA GLU A 121 -15.00 17.07 13.67
C GLU A 121 -15.59 15.90 12.88
N HIS A 122 -16.43 16.18 11.88
CA HIS A 122 -17.14 15.18 11.07
C HIS A 122 -16.98 15.38 9.57
N SER A 123 -16.11 16.27 9.13
CA SER A 123 -15.88 16.47 7.70
C SER A 123 -14.47 16.84 7.34
N VAL A 124 -14.05 16.40 6.15
CA VAL A 124 -12.80 16.80 5.50
C VAL A 124 -13.05 17.32 4.10
N GLU A 125 -12.20 18.23 3.66
CA GLU A 125 -12.01 18.57 2.25
C GLU A 125 -10.89 17.69 1.70
N VAL A 126 -11.12 17.01 0.59
CA VAL A 126 -10.11 16.24 -0.13
C VAL A 126 -9.76 17.00 -1.41
N ALA A 127 -8.52 17.47 -1.48
CA ALA A 127 -7.95 18.03 -2.69
C ALA A 127 -7.53 16.87 -3.62
N LEU A 128 -8.25 16.70 -4.73
CA LEU A 128 -8.02 15.65 -5.72
C LEU A 128 -6.83 16.00 -6.62
N THR A 129 -6.23 14.99 -7.24
CA THR A 129 -5.07 15.15 -8.13
C THR A 129 -5.36 15.94 -9.41
N ASN A 130 -6.63 16.05 -9.81
CA ASN A 130 -7.08 16.87 -10.96
C ASN A 130 -7.34 18.34 -10.60
N GLY A 131 -7.06 18.75 -9.36
CA GLY A 131 -7.29 20.11 -8.86
C GLY A 131 -8.71 20.38 -8.35
N GLU A 132 -9.63 19.42 -8.46
CA GLU A 132 -10.96 19.54 -7.89
C GLU A 132 -10.94 19.26 -6.38
N LYS A 133 -12.01 19.65 -5.70
CA LYS A 133 -12.21 19.44 -4.28
C LYS A 133 -13.49 18.67 -4.03
N THR A 134 -13.42 17.70 -3.14
CA THR A 134 -14.55 16.89 -2.68
C THR A 134 -14.67 16.99 -1.18
N LYS A 135 -15.87 17.24 -0.66
CA LYS A 135 -16.15 17.15 0.77
C LYS A 135 -16.51 15.71 1.11
N VAL A 136 -15.91 15.18 2.18
CA VAL A 136 -16.28 13.87 2.74
C VAL A 136 -16.78 14.08 4.15
N THR A 137 -18.02 13.63 4.41
CA THR A 137 -18.63 13.63 5.74
C THR A 137 -18.65 12.22 6.30
N PHE A 138 -18.47 12.07 7.61
CA PHE A 138 -18.31 10.77 8.26
C PHE A 138 -18.82 10.77 9.70
N ASP A 139 -19.16 9.57 10.21
CA ASP A 139 -19.51 9.37 11.61
C ASP A 139 -18.25 9.16 12.47
N TYR A 140 -17.29 8.39 11.94
CA TYR A 140 -16.01 8.05 12.60
C TYR A 140 -14.84 8.29 11.66
N CYS A 141 -13.70 8.71 12.22
CA CYS A 141 -12.46 8.90 11.46
C CYS A 141 -11.29 8.16 12.10
N ILE A 142 -10.49 7.49 11.27
CA ILE A 142 -9.23 6.86 11.65
C ILE A 142 -8.10 7.56 10.90
N ILE A 143 -7.15 8.13 11.63
CA ILE A 143 -5.94 8.76 11.09
C ILE A 143 -4.81 7.75 11.21
N ALA A 144 -4.20 7.34 10.05
CA ALA A 144 -3.20 6.27 9.98
C ALA A 144 -1.95 6.66 9.17
#